data_7162ed721d03abfcc575d5c39197986c
#
_entry.id   7162ed721d03abfcc575d5c39197986c
#
_cell.length_a   1.000
_cell.length_b   1.000
_cell.length_c   1.000
_cell.angle_alpha   90.00
_cell.angle_beta   90.00
_cell.angle_gamma   90.00
#
_symmetry.space_group_name_H-M   'P 1'
#
loop_
_entity.id
_entity.type
_entity.pdbx_description
1 polymer ?
#
loop_
_entity_poly.entity_id
_entity_poly.type
_entity_poly.pdbx_seq_one_letter_code
_entity_poly.pdbx_strand_id
1 'polypeptide(L)'
;MHRFSPRPAVGLLLSLALISSAVGAASLPAATEGDWIAPQFTFHTGEKLANLKLHYITLGNPKNPAILYLHGTYRPGSDVLSKDFGGELFGPGQPLDASKYYIISTDGIGVGQSSKPSDGLRAKFPEYNYTDLVQAQYRLVTEGLGIKHLRLIIGNSMGGMQTWMWGQTWPQMMDALVPMASQPTEMSSRNWMMRRLLVESLKQDPAWNNGNYSAQPPSLRLANAMFSVGTSGGTLAYQAAAPTRALADKLVDERLNAAQTADANDFIYQWQSSADYNAALGLNKIQAPVLVINSADDERNPPETGRLEASMKELKHARLLLIPASADTRGHGTTSIAKFYSKELGQFMQETEKAR
;
A
#
# COMPACT_ATOMS: atom_id res chain seq x y z
N MET A 1 -11.43 -7.30 -92.27
CA MET A 1 -12.15 -6.76 -91.12
C MET A 1 -12.44 -7.88 -90.11
N HIS A 2 -11.57 -8.08 -89.16
CA HIS A 2 -11.78 -9.08 -88.11
C HIS A 2 -12.00 -8.35 -86.79
N ARG A 3 -13.20 -8.56 -86.19
CA ARG A 3 -13.54 -8.05 -84.89
C ARG A 3 -13.01 -9.01 -83.86
N PHE A 4 -12.15 -8.50 -82.93
CA PHE A 4 -11.76 -9.18 -81.69
C PHE A 4 -12.70 -8.80 -80.59
N SER A 5 -13.25 -9.81 -79.93
CA SER A 5 -14.09 -9.67 -78.73
C SER A 5 -13.21 -9.88 -77.49
N PRO A 6 -13.26 -9.05 -76.44
CA PRO A 6 -12.50 -9.31 -75.20
C PRO A 6 -13.26 -10.25 -74.29
N ARG A 7 -12.55 -11.22 -73.69
CA ARG A 7 -13.00 -12.10 -72.59
C ARG A 7 -12.86 -11.40 -71.26
N PRO A 8 -13.79 -11.54 -70.31
CA PRO A 8 -13.64 -10.97 -68.93
C PRO A 8 -12.73 -11.86 -68.13
N ALA A 9 -11.74 -11.22 -67.43
CA ALA A 9 -10.92 -11.82 -66.40
C ALA A 9 -11.69 -11.87 -65.09
N VAL A 10 -11.88 -13.08 -64.54
CA VAL A 10 -12.45 -13.30 -63.19
C VAL A 10 -11.31 -13.11 -62.18
N GLY A 11 -11.32 -11.99 -61.49
CA GLY A 11 -10.42 -11.74 -60.37
C GLY A 11 -10.95 -12.41 -59.10
N LEU A 12 -10.20 -13.37 -58.59
CA LEU A 12 -10.46 -14.03 -57.30
C LEU A 12 -9.98 -13.11 -56.16
N LEU A 13 -10.91 -12.45 -55.48
CA LEU A 13 -10.63 -11.67 -54.26
C LEU A 13 -10.52 -12.64 -53.07
N LEU A 14 -9.30 -12.92 -52.61
CA LEU A 14 -9.05 -13.55 -51.30
C LEU A 14 -9.25 -12.50 -50.23
N SER A 15 -10.37 -12.57 -49.50
CA SER A 15 -10.60 -11.81 -48.27
C SER A 15 -9.86 -12.50 -47.13
N LEU A 16 -8.72 -11.93 -46.70
CA LEU A 16 -8.10 -12.25 -45.41
C LEU A 16 -8.95 -11.69 -44.28
N ALA A 17 -9.66 -12.56 -43.61
CA ALA A 17 -10.31 -12.21 -42.34
C ALA A 17 -9.23 -12.13 -41.27
N LEU A 18 -8.85 -10.91 -40.88
CA LEU A 18 -8.09 -10.63 -39.66
C LEU A 18 -9.00 -10.91 -38.42
N ILE A 19 -8.82 -12.09 -37.84
CA ILE A 19 -9.40 -12.38 -36.51
C ILE A 19 -8.60 -11.57 -35.50
N SER A 20 -9.07 -10.37 -35.20
CA SER A 20 -8.62 -9.60 -34.07
C SER A 20 -9.18 -10.26 -32.81
N SER A 21 -8.39 -11.10 -32.16
CA SER A 21 -8.68 -11.57 -30.80
C SER A 21 -8.57 -10.36 -29.88
N ALA A 22 -9.70 -9.76 -29.55
CA ALA A 22 -9.80 -8.84 -28.43
C ALA A 22 -9.43 -9.64 -27.16
N VAL A 23 -8.20 -9.49 -26.69
CA VAL A 23 -7.83 -9.90 -25.34
C VAL A 23 -8.63 -9.02 -24.42
N GLY A 24 -9.81 -9.48 -24.00
CA GLY A 24 -10.58 -8.84 -22.95
C GLY A 24 -9.69 -8.74 -21.71
N ALA A 25 -9.58 -7.56 -21.11
CA ALA A 25 -8.93 -7.40 -19.82
C ALA A 25 -9.57 -8.44 -18.89
N ALA A 26 -8.79 -9.43 -18.44
CA ALA A 26 -9.28 -10.44 -17.53
C ALA A 26 -9.71 -9.73 -16.24
N SER A 27 -10.97 -9.89 -15.87
CA SER A 27 -11.47 -9.35 -14.60
C SER A 27 -10.70 -10.00 -13.45
N LEU A 28 -10.38 -9.19 -12.42
CA LEU A 28 -9.81 -9.74 -11.18
C LEU A 28 -10.73 -10.86 -10.65
N PRO A 29 -10.15 -11.92 -10.05
CA PRO A 29 -10.95 -12.90 -9.33
C PRO A 29 -11.82 -12.23 -8.29
N ALA A 30 -13.00 -12.79 -8.02
CA ALA A 30 -13.87 -12.28 -6.96
C ALA A 30 -13.13 -12.31 -5.62
N ALA A 31 -13.14 -11.18 -4.93
CA ALA A 31 -12.59 -11.08 -3.57
C ALA A 31 -13.59 -11.67 -2.57
N THR A 32 -13.06 -12.31 -1.53
CA THR A 32 -13.83 -12.77 -0.36
C THR A 32 -13.42 -11.93 0.84
N GLU A 33 -14.37 -11.43 1.59
CA GLU A 33 -14.15 -10.66 2.81
C GLU A 33 -14.44 -11.53 4.04
N GLY A 34 -13.77 -11.25 5.15
CA GLY A 34 -14.00 -11.92 6.42
C GLY A 34 -13.51 -11.12 7.61
N ASP A 35 -14.03 -11.44 8.77
CA ASP A 35 -13.60 -10.90 10.05
C ASP A 35 -12.99 -12.00 10.89
N TRP A 36 -11.89 -11.72 11.56
CA TRP A 36 -11.33 -12.56 12.60
C TRP A 36 -11.31 -11.80 13.92
N ILE A 37 -11.75 -12.47 14.97
CA ILE A 37 -11.82 -11.89 16.32
C ILE A 37 -10.71 -12.49 17.17
N ALA A 38 -9.75 -11.68 17.59
CA ALA A 38 -8.82 -12.05 18.63
C ALA A 38 -9.55 -11.97 20.00
N PRO A 39 -9.73 -13.07 20.73
CA PRO A 39 -10.49 -13.06 21.98
C PRO A 39 -9.93 -12.11 23.03
N GLN A 40 -8.62 -11.95 23.04
CA GLN A 40 -7.89 -10.98 23.85
C GLN A 40 -6.64 -10.52 23.10
N PHE A 41 -6.46 -9.21 23.03
CA PHE A 41 -5.25 -8.60 22.51
C PHE A 41 -4.62 -7.71 23.57
N THR A 42 -3.32 -7.87 23.80
CA THR A 42 -2.55 -7.04 24.73
C THR A 42 -1.65 -6.12 23.91
N PHE A 43 -1.83 -4.82 24.07
CA PHE A 43 -1.07 -3.78 23.41
C PHE A 43 0.31 -3.59 24.06
N HIS A 44 1.23 -2.93 23.37
CA HIS A 44 2.58 -2.61 23.87
C HIS A 44 2.53 -1.81 25.20
N THR A 45 1.46 -1.05 25.43
CA THR A 45 1.21 -0.32 26.67
C THR A 45 0.84 -1.22 27.85
N GLY A 46 0.54 -2.48 27.61
CA GLY A 46 0.00 -3.42 28.61
C GLY A 46 -1.52 -3.39 28.71
N GLU A 47 -2.20 -2.44 28.07
CA GLU A 47 -3.65 -2.40 27.97
C GLU A 47 -4.18 -3.59 27.20
N LYS A 48 -5.41 -4.01 27.52
CA LYS A 48 -6.04 -5.17 26.90
C LYS A 48 -7.37 -4.80 26.27
N LEU A 49 -7.62 -5.30 25.08
CA LEU A 49 -8.91 -5.21 24.42
C LEU A 49 -9.46 -6.63 24.19
N ALA A 50 -10.62 -6.90 24.75
CA ALA A 50 -11.36 -8.12 24.43
C ALA A 50 -11.98 -8.01 23.04
N ASN A 51 -11.95 -9.11 22.29
CA ASN A 51 -12.60 -9.21 20.98
C ASN A 51 -12.09 -8.17 19.97
N LEU A 52 -10.77 -7.98 19.88
CA LEU A 52 -10.19 -7.18 18.82
C LEU A 52 -10.55 -7.76 17.46
N LYS A 53 -11.34 -7.04 16.67
CA LYS A 53 -11.72 -7.45 15.32
C LYS A 53 -10.68 -7.00 14.31
N LEU A 54 -10.28 -7.91 13.42
CA LEU A 54 -9.48 -7.64 12.22
C LEU A 54 -10.26 -8.07 11.00
N HIS A 55 -10.56 -7.12 10.13
CA HIS A 55 -11.16 -7.38 8.83
C HIS A 55 -10.09 -7.70 7.80
N TYR A 56 -10.41 -8.58 6.86
CA TYR A 56 -9.49 -8.96 5.79
C TYR A 56 -10.22 -9.29 4.49
N ILE A 57 -9.49 -9.17 3.40
CA ILE A 57 -9.92 -9.51 2.04
C ILE A 57 -8.96 -10.54 1.49
N THR A 58 -9.49 -11.54 0.77
CA THR A 58 -8.67 -12.56 0.12
C THR A 58 -9.06 -12.76 -1.34
N LEU A 59 -8.07 -13.14 -2.17
CA LEU A 59 -8.27 -13.56 -3.54
C LEU A 59 -7.53 -14.88 -3.79
N GLY A 60 -8.07 -15.71 -4.65
CA GLY A 60 -7.45 -16.98 -5.02
C GLY A 60 -7.81 -18.14 -4.10
N ASN A 61 -7.14 -19.26 -4.30
CA ASN A 61 -7.40 -20.50 -3.54
C ASN A 61 -6.57 -20.52 -2.24
N PRO A 62 -7.17 -20.74 -1.05
CA PRO A 62 -6.45 -20.79 0.22
C PRO A 62 -5.43 -21.93 0.34
N LYS A 63 -5.42 -22.87 -0.59
CA LYS A 63 -4.40 -23.94 -0.67
C LYS A 63 -3.13 -23.52 -1.42
N ASN A 64 -3.17 -22.39 -2.13
CA ASN A 64 -2.03 -21.87 -2.86
C ASN A 64 -1.03 -21.17 -1.91
N PRO A 65 0.23 -20.97 -2.32
CA PRO A 65 1.19 -20.19 -1.56
C PRO A 65 0.65 -18.80 -1.25
N ALA A 66 0.69 -18.41 0.04
CA ALA A 66 0.05 -17.19 0.52
C ALA A 66 0.93 -15.95 0.34
N ILE A 67 0.32 -14.85 -0.06
CA ILE A 67 0.93 -13.51 -0.16
C ILE A 67 0.18 -12.57 0.78
N LEU A 68 0.92 -11.87 1.64
CA LEU A 68 0.36 -10.86 2.52
C LEU A 68 0.65 -9.46 1.96
N TYR A 69 -0.43 -8.71 1.69
CA TYR A 69 -0.34 -7.29 1.36
C TYR A 69 -0.66 -6.42 2.58
N LEU A 70 0.16 -5.40 2.80
CA LEU A 70 0.05 -4.45 3.90
C LEU A 70 -0.17 -3.03 3.37
N HIS A 71 -1.28 -2.42 3.76
CA HIS A 71 -1.72 -1.11 3.25
C HIS A 71 -0.95 0.09 3.85
N GLY A 72 -1.10 1.27 3.25
CA GLY A 72 -0.55 2.53 3.74
C GLY A 72 -1.35 3.12 4.91
N THR A 73 -0.77 4.14 5.58
CA THR A 73 -1.41 4.85 6.71
C THR A 73 -2.80 5.36 6.32
N TYR A 74 -3.79 5.07 7.16
CA TYR A 74 -5.17 5.50 7.00
C TYR A 74 -5.83 5.04 5.68
N ARG A 75 -5.39 3.92 5.13
CA ARG A 75 -5.96 3.31 3.93
C ARG A 75 -6.55 1.94 4.29
N PRO A 76 -7.69 1.55 3.72
CA PRO A 76 -8.23 0.20 3.94
C PRO A 76 -7.46 -0.84 3.13
N GLY A 77 -7.54 -2.09 3.56
CA GLY A 77 -6.98 -3.23 2.82
C GLY A 77 -7.58 -3.40 1.43
N SER A 78 -8.82 -2.93 1.21
CA SER A 78 -9.49 -2.97 -0.10
C SER A 78 -8.80 -2.16 -1.20
N ASP A 79 -7.88 -1.25 -0.87
CA ASP A 79 -7.06 -0.55 -1.87
C ASP A 79 -6.24 -1.50 -2.74
N VAL A 80 -5.96 -2.70 -2.26
CA VAL A 80 -5.29 -3.76 -3.02
C VAL A 80 -6.05 -4.13 -4.31
N LEU A 81 -7.36 -3.92 -4.33
CA LEU A 81 -8.23 -4.23 -5.48
C LEU A 81 -8.27 -3.12 -6.54
N SER A 82 -7.57 -2.00 -6.32
CA SER A 82 -7.57 -0.90 -7.28
C SER A 82 -7.05 -1.35 -8.65
N LYS A 83 -7.54 -0.69 -9.72
CA LYS A 83 -7.12 -0.97 -11.09
C LYS A 83 -5.60 -0.80 -11.25
N ASP A 84 -5.04 0.24 -10.63
CA ASP A 84 -3.63 0.60 -10.78
C ASP A 84 -2.69 -0.32 -9.97
N PHE A 85 -3.21 -1.09 -8.99
CA PHE A 85 -2.45 -2.05 -8.20
C PHE A 85 -2.87 -3.48 -8.54
N GLY A 86 -4.01 -3.95 -8.02
CA GLY A 86 -4.47 -5.33 -8.23
C GLY A 86 -4.74 -5.65 -9.70
N GLY A 87 -5.26 -4.68 -10.47
CA GLY A 87 -5.47 -4.82 -11.90
C GLY A 87 -4.19 -5.08 -12.71
N GLU A 88 -3.04 -4.63 -12.21
CA GLU A 88 -1.72 -4.81 -12.83
C GLU A 88 -0.94 -6.03 -12.26
N LEU A 89 -1.38 -6.61 -11.13
CA LEU A 89 -0.60 -7.63 -10.43
C LEU A 89 -1.28 -8.99 -10.30
N PHE A 90 -2.62 -9.06 -10.24
CA PHE A 90 -3.34 -10.26 -9.79
C PHE A 90 -4.02 -11.05 -10.90
N GLY A 91 -4.06 -10.53 -12.13
CA GLY A 91 -4.64 -11.22 -13.28
C GLY A 91 -3.81 -12.41 -13.75
N PRO A 92 -4.36 -13.26 -14.64
CA PRO A 92 -3.65 -14.41 -15.21
C PRO A 92 -2.34 -14.00 -15.87
N GLY A 93 -1.23 -14.64 -15.47
CA GLY A 93 0.11 -14.38 -16.00
C GLY A 93 0.80 -13.14 -15.43
N GLN A 94 0.14 -12.35 -14.60
CA GLN A 94 0.73 -11.22 -13.89
C GLN A 94 1.60 -11.68 -12.70
N PRO A 95 2.47 -10.81 -12.14
CA PRO A 95 3.46 -11.20 -11.13
C PRO A 95 2.90 -11.90 -9.89
N LEU A 96 1.73 -11.54 -9.45
CA LEU A 96 1.05 -12.08 -8.27
C LEU A 96 -0.29 -12.72 -8.64
N ASP A 97 -0.32 -13.45 -9.74
CA ASP A 97 -1.48 -14.13 -10.34
C ASP A 97 -2.32 -14.88 -9.28
N ALA A 98 -3.53 -14.42 -9.04
CA ALA A 98 -4.43 -14.99 -8.02
C ALA A 98 -4.93 -16.41 -8.35
N SER A 99 -4.71 -16.91 -9.57
CA SER A 99 -4.91 -18.34 -9.87
C SER A 99 -3.82 -19.23 -9.29
N LYS A 100 -2.64 -18.67 -9.00
CA LYS A 100 -1.45 -19.35 -8.47
C LYS A 100 -1.17 -19.04 -7.01
N TYR A 101 -1.59 -17.88 -6.54
CA TYR A 101 -1.34 -17.42 -5.17
C TYR A 101 -2.63 -17.17 -4.41
N TYR A 102 -2.55 -17.28 -3.10
CA TYR A 102 -3.59 -16.85 -2.16
C TYR A 102 -3.21 -15.49 -1.60
N ILE A 103 -3.87 -14.44 -2.07
CA ILE A 103 -3.57 -13.06 -1.72
C ILE A 103 -4.43 -12.66 -0.52
N ILE A 104 -3.79 -12.13 0.50
CA ILE A 104 -4.42 -11.69 1.75
C ILE A 104 -4.11 -10.21 1.93
N SER A 105 -5.12 -9.40 2.14
CA SER A 105 -5.00 -8.00 2.54
C SER A 105 -5.80 -7.78 3.81
N THR A 106 -5.21 -7.13 4.80
CA THR A 106 -5.86 -6.88 6.10
C THR A 106 -6.16 -5.40 6.27
N ASP A 107 -7.28 -5.06 6.91
CA ASP A 107 -7.41 -3.76 7.55
C ASP A 107 -6.60 -3.78 8.84
N GLY A 108 -5.67 -2.84 9.01
CA GLY A 108 -4.95 -2.70 10.28
C GLY A 108 -5.86 -2.21 11.41
N ILE A 109 -5.43 -2.39 12.67
CA ILE A 109 -6.11 -1.74 13.81
C ILE A 109 -6.23 -0.24 13.52
N GLY A 110 -7.40 0.33 13.73
CA GLY A 110 -7.65 1.76 13.58
C GLY A 110 -8.13 2.20 12.19
N VAL A 111 -8.32 1.28 11.24
CA VAL A 111 -8.83 1.62 9.89
C VAL A 111 -9.84 0.61 9.37
N GLY A 112 -10.55 1.02 8.32
CA GLY A 112 -11.47 0.17 7.58
C GLY A 112 -12.57 -0.42 8.45
N GLN A 113 -12.74 -1.72 8.38
CA GLN A 113 -13.71 -2.48 9.17
C GLN A 113 -13.10 -3.16 10.40
N SER A 114 -11.78 -3.03 10.63
CA SER A 114 -11.12 -3.47 11.87
C SER A 114 -11.47 -2.56 13.05
N SER A 115 -11.29 -3.07 14.28
CA SER A 115 -11.51 -2.29 15.52
C SER A 115 -10.74 -0.97 15.50
N LYS A 116 -11.41 0.11 15.84
CA LYS A 116 -10.87 1.48 15.80
C LYS A 116 -11.50 2.38 16.86
N PRO A 117 -10.88 3.51 17.21
CA PRO A 117 -11.40 4.48 18.18
C PRO A 117 -12.85 4.88 17.93
N SER A 118 -13.23 5.14 16.67
CA SER A 118 -14.59 5.58 16.31
C SER A 118 -15.69 4.54 16.54
N ASP A 119 -15.33 3.27 16.78
CA ASP A 119 -16.31 2.21 17.09
C ASP A 119 -16.94 2.34 18.50
N GLY A 120 -16.62 3.39 19.24
CA GLY A 120 -17.28 3.70 20.53
C GLY A 120 -16.32 4.06 21.66
N LEU A 121 -15.10 3.54 21.68
CA LEU A 121 -14.11 3.85 22.73
C LEU A 121 -13.50 5.24 22.58
N ARG A 122 -13.48 5.79 21.35
CA ARG A 122 -12.94 7.12 21.07
C ARG A 122 -11.51 7.28 21.62
N ALA A 123 -11.24 8.36 22.37
CA ALA A 123 -9.95 8.62 23.02
C ALA A 123 -9.60 7.64 24.16
N LYS A 124 -10.49 6.69 24.50
CA LYS A 124 -10.24 5.59 25.43
C LYS A 124 -9.85 4.30 24.72
N PHE A 125 -9.74 4.30 23.39
CA PHE A 125 -9.20 3.17 22.67
C PHE A 125 -7.73 2.99 23.07
N PRO A 126 -7.23 1.76 23.31
CA PRO A 126 -5.83 1.56 23.67
C PRO A 126 -4.88 2.19 22.63
N GLU A 127 -3.85 2.87 23.10
CA GLU A 127 -2.79 3.35 22.23
C GLU A 127 -2.08 2.16 21.59
N TYR A 128 -1.89 2.23 20.28
CA TYR A 128 -1.20 1.19 19.52
C TYR A 128 -0.06 1.76 18.68
N ASN A 129 0.95 0.96 18.47
CA ASN A 129 2.10 1.24 17.63
C ASN A 129 2.23 0.21 16.49
N TYR A 130 3.30 0.30 15.70
CA TYR A 130 3.52 -0.66 14.61
C TYR A 130 3.83 -2.07 15.10
N THR A 131 4.36 -2.25 16.31
CA THR A 131 4.54 -3.58 16.91
C THR A 131 3.18 -4.25 17.13
N ASP A 132 2.19 -3.50 17.64
CA ASP A 132 0.84 -4.02 17.82
C ASP A 132 0.18 -4.38 16.50
N LEU A 133 0.33 -3.51 15.47
CA LEU A 133 -0.19 -3.78 14.13
C LEU A 133 0.38 -5.07 13.54
N VAL A 134 1.70 -5.24 13.59
CA VAL A 134 2.39 -6.42 13.06
C VAL A 134 2.03 -7.67 13.86
N GLN A 135 1.91 -7.56 15.19
CA GLN A 135 1.49 -8.67 16.04
C GLN A 135 0.03 -9.10 15.74
N ALA A 136 -0.87 -8.14 15.53
CA ALA A 136 -2.26 -8.43 15.17
C ALA A 136 -2.35 -9.12 13.80
N GLN A 137 -1.61 -8.65 12.81
CA GLN A 137 -1.50 -9.27 11.49
C GLN A 137 -0.95 -10.72 11.58
N TYR A 138 0.10 -10.92 12.38
CA TYR A 138 0.68 -12.25 12.59
C TYR A 138 -0.35 -13.22 13.18
N ARG A 139 -1.10 -12.80 14.19
CA ARG A 139 -2.14 -13.61 14.79
C ARG A 139 -3.29 -13.92 13.82
N LEU A 140 -3.73 -12.92 13.03
CA LEU A 140 -4.72 -13.16 11.97
C LEU A 140 -4.23 -14.22 10.98
N VAL A 141 -3.00 -14.08 10.49
CA VAL A 141 -2.41 -14.99 9.49
C VAL A 141 -2.28 -16.42 10.05
N THR A 142 -1.78 -16.55 11.28
CA THR A 142 -1.45 -17.86 11.87
C THR A 142 -2.62 -18.52 12.59
N GLU A 143 -3.34 -17.76 13.44
CA GLU A 143 -4.46 -18.26 14.24
C GLU A 143 -5.79 -18.20 13.47
N GLY A 144 -6.03 -17.11 12.75
CA GLY A 144 -7.28 -16.89 12.01
C GLY A 144 -7.36 -17.66 10.70
N LEU A 145 -6.29 -17.60 9.90
CA LEU A 145 -6.24 -18.21 8.56
C LEU A 145 -5.46 -19.52 8.51
N GLY A 146 -4.79 -19.92 9.61
CA GLY A 146 -4.04 -21.16 9.70
C GLY A 146 -2.80 -21.25 8.82
N ILE A 147 -2.28 -20.11 8.35
CA ILE A 147 -1.14 -20.04 7.44
C ILE A 147 0.15 -20.12 8.24
N LYS A 148 1.01 -21.07 7.88
CA LYS A 148 2.28 -21.32 8.56
C LYS A 148 3.48 -20.69 7.89
N HIS A 149 3.33 -20.29 6.62
CA HIS A 149 4.42 -19.70 5.83
C HIS A 149 3.85 -18.83 4.71
N LEU A 150 4.52 -17.73 4.42
CA LEU A 150 4.15 -16.76 3.38
C LEU A 150 5.14 -16.83 2.22
N ARG A 151 4.63 -16.88 1.01
CA ARG A 151 5.46 -16.76 -0.20
C ARG A 151 6.06 -15.36 -0.35
N LEU A 152 5.29 -14.35 0.03
CA LEU A 152 5.68 -12.95 -0.08
C LEU A 152 4.97 -12.11 0.99
N ILE A 153 5.67 -11.14 1.54
CA ILE A 153 5.06 -9.98 2.19
C ILE A 153 5.40 -8.75 1.37
N ILE A 154 4.39 -8.05 0.92
CA ILE A 154 4.51 -6.81 0.15
C ILE A 154 3.70 -5.71 0.83
N GLY A 155 4.31 -4.56 1.06
CA GLY A 155 3.63 -3.48 1.78
C GLY A 155 3.98 -2.10 1.26
N ASN A 156 3.01 -1.19 1.32
CA ASN A 156 3.16 0.18 0.85
C ASN A 156 3.18 1.18 2.00
N SER A 157 4.16 2.08 2.05
CA SER A 157 4.27 3.14 3.06
C SER A 157 4.34 2.57 4.48
N MET A 158 3.31 2.77 5.32
CA MET A 158 3.15 2.11 6.61
C MET A 158 3.30 0.59 6.48
N GLY A 159 2.64 -0.03 5.51
CA GLY A 159 2.78 -1.45 5.22
C GLY A 159 4.20 -1.84 4.81
N GLY A 160 4.92 -0.97 4.10
CA GLY A 160 6.34 -1.16 3.79
C GLY A 160 7.20 -1.14 5.06
N MET A 161 6.92 -0.24 6.00
CA MET A 161 7.58 -0.22 7.31
C MET A 161 7.28 -1.49 8.13
N GLN A 162 6.03 -1.95 8.10
CA GLN A 162 5.64 -3.21 8.73
C GLN A 162 6.28 -4.43 8.04
N THR A 163 6.50 -4.39 6.73
CA THR A 163 7.22 -5.45 5.98
C THR A 163 8.65 -5.64 6.51
N TRP A 164 9.37 -4.56 6.81
CA TRP A 164 10.67 -4.64 7.48
C TRP A 164 10.56 -5.32 8.86
N MET A 165 9.55 -4.93 9.64
CA MET A 165 9.33 -5.50 10.98
C MET A 165 8.97 -6.99 10.93
N TRP A 166 8.18 -7.42 9.96
CA TRP A 166 7.89 -8.84 9.74
C TRP A 166 9.16 -9.65 9.49
N GLY A 167 10.01 -9.18 8.58
CA GLY A 167 11.26 -9.86 8.23
C GLY A 167 12.23 -10.03 9.41
N GLN A 168 12.32 -9.03 10.29
CA GLN A 168 13.20 -9.11 11.46
C GLN A 168 12.62 -9.89 12.63
N THR A 169 11.26 -9.92 12.76
CA THR A 169 10.58 -10.55 13.91
C THR A 169 10.39 -12.04 13.68
N TRP A 170 10.01 -12.44 12.47
CA TRP A 170 9.80 -13.84 12.09
C TRP A 170 10.57 -14.19 10.79
N PRO A 171 11.91 -14.20 10.81
CA PRO A 171 12.74 -14.29 9.60
C PRO A 171 12.54 -15.56 8.78
N GLN A 172 11.97 -16.61 9.38
CA GLN A 172 11.68 -17.89 8.69
C GLN A 172 10.23 -18.01 8.21
N MET A 173 9.40 -16.99 8.44
CA MET A 173 7.97 -17.04 8.12
C MET A 173 7.67 -16.71 6.65
N MET A 174 8.65 -16.22 5.88
CA MET A 174 8.43 -15.82 4.50
C MET A 174 9.62 -16.12 3.58
N ASP A 175 9.34 -16.28 2.28
CA ASP A 175 10.38 -16.49 1.26
C ASP A 175 10.96 -15.18 0.72
N ALA A 176 10.17 -14.10 0.71
CA ALA A 176 10.57 -12.83 0.11
C ALA A 176 9.85 -11.64 0.76
N LEU A 177 10.47 -10.46 0.69
CA LEU A 177 9.95 -9.19 1.21
C LEU A 177 10.00 -8.10 0.14
N VAL A 178 8.91 -7.32 0.04
CA VAL A 178 8.85 -6.16 -0.86
C VAL A 178 8.33 -4.93 -0.09
N PRO A 179 9.18 -4.26 0.69
CA PRO A 179 8.83 -2.99 1.31
C PRO A 179 8.86 -1.87 0.27
N MET A 180 7.75 -1.13 0.14
CA MET A 180 7.58 -0.05 -0.85
C MET A 180 7.35 1.29 -0.16
N ALA A 181 7.83 2.38 -0.76
CA ALA A 181 7.70 3.75 -0.27
C ALA A 181 8.02 3.87 1.23
N SER A 182 9.12 3.23 1.67
CA SER A 182 9.47 3.14 3.08
C SER A 182 10.98 3.07 3.30
N GLN A 183 11.39 3.43 4.52
CA GLN A 183 12.74 3.26 5.03
C GLN A 183 12.67 2.46 6.33
N PRO A 184 13.68 1.63 6.66
CA PRO A 184 13.69 0.89 7.92
C PRO A 184 14.06 1.75 9.13
N THR A 185 14.60 2.96 8.92
CA THR A 185 15.05 3.87 9.98
C THR A 185 13.89 4.59 10.66
N GLU A 186 14.13 5.11 11.84
CA GLU A 186 13.15 5.93 12.57
C GLU A 186 12.59 7.08 11.73
N MET A 187 11.38 7.48 12.02
CA MET A 187 10.75 8.66 11.44
C MET A 187 11.49 9.91 11.87
N SER A 188 11.92 10.72 10.91
CA SER A 188 12.65 11.96 11.20
C SER A 188 12.43 13.01 10.11
N SER A 189 13.07 14.18 10.30
CA SER A 189 13.08 15.29 9.34
C SER A 189 11.67 15.69 8.89
N ARG A 190 11.50 16.10 7.63
CA ARG A 190 10.23 16.58 7.07
C ARG A 190 9.07 15.60 7.26
N ASN A 191 9.31 14.30 7.09
CA ASN A 191 8.28 13.29 7.26
C ASN A 191 7.70 13.30 8.69
N TRP A 192 8.55 13.29 9.73
CA TRP A 192 8.08 13.35 11.10
C TRP A 192 7.50 14.72 11.47
N MET A 193 8.14 15.81 11.05
CA MET A 193 7.61 17.17 11.27
C MET A 193 6.18 17.31 10.74
N MET A 194 5.93 16.85 9.52
CA MET A 194 4.59 16.92 8.91
C MET A 194 3.59 16.04 9.64
N ARG A 195 3.96 14.82 10.05
CA ARG A 195 3.10 13.94 10.89
C ARG A 195 2.75 14.60 12.21
N ARG A 196 3.74 15.20 12.87
CA ARG A 196 3.54 15.91 14.12
C ARG A 196 2.58 17.09 13.96
N LEU A 197 2.76 17.92 12.92
CA LEU A 197 1.86 19.03 12.62
C LEU A 197 0.42 18.58 12.35
N LEU A 198 0.26 17.48 11.64
CA LEU A 198 -1.04 16.84 11.40
C LEU A 198 -1.78 16.54 12.69
N VAL A 199 -1.12 15.84 13.61
CA VAL A 199 -1.70 15.43 14.91
C VAL A 199 -1.97 16.64 15.78
N GLU A 200 -1.00 17.58 15.89
CA GLU A 200 -1.13 18.77 16.72
C GLU A 200 -2.25 19.70 16.22
N SER A 201 -2.42 19.85 14.89
CA SER A 201 -3.50 20.69 14.36
C SER A 201 -4.88 20.21 14.78
N LEU A 202 -5.06 18.90 14.94
CA LEU A 202 -6.31 18.32 15.45
C LEU A 202 -6.44 18.45 16.96
N LYS A 203 -5.37 18.14 17.71
CA LYS A 203 -5.38 18.19 19.18
C LYS A 203 -5.56 19.61 19.72
N GLN A 204 -5.08 20.62 18.99
CA GLN A 204 -5.25 22.04 19.34
C GLN A 204 -6.58 22.63 18.88
N ASP A 205 -7.36 21.93 18.07
CA ASP A 205 -8.69 22.37 17.67
C ASP A 205 -9.67 22.21 18.86
N PRO A 206 -10.28 23.29 19.38
CA PRO A 206 -11.23 23.20 20.47
C PRO A 206 -12.41 22.26 20.19
N ALA A 207 -12.79 22.11 18.92
CA ALA A 207 -13.88 21.22 18.49
C ALA A 207 -13.52 19.74 18.67
N TRP A 208 -12.25 19.37 18.76
CA TRP A 208 -11.83 17.99 19.05
C TRP A 208 -12.18 17.56 20.47
N ASN A 209 -12.22 18.51 21.43
CA ASN A 209 -12.69 18.29 22.79
C ASN A 209 -12.09 17.02 23.46
N ASN A 210 -10.76 16.88 23.42
CA ASN A 210 -10.05 15.71 23.95
C ASN A 210 -10.59 14.36 23.41
N GLY A 211 -11.00 14.33 22.16
CA GLY A 211 -11.55 13.14 21.49
C GLY A 211 -13.04 12.88 21.72
N ASN A 212 -13.77 13.80 22.38
CA ASN A 212 -15.20 13.66 22.69
C ASN A 212 -16.07 14.63 21.89
N TYR A 213 -15.77 14.82 20.61
CA TYR A 213 -16.52 15.69 19.70
C TYR A 213 -17.87 15.08 19.30
N SER A 214 -18.84 15.93 18.98
CA SER A 214 -20.13 15.54 18.41
C SER A 214 -20.17 15.65 16.87
N ALA A 215 -19.29 16.49 16.30
CA ALA A 215 -19.06 16.64 14.86
C ALA A 215 -17.56 16.65 14.62
N GLN A 216 -17.12 16.23 13.44
CA GLN A 216 -15.69 16.19 13.11
C GLN A 216 -15.06 17.58 13.20
N PRO A 217 -13.88 17.73 13.85
CA PRO A 217 -13.18 19.01 13.95
C PRO A 217 -12.88 19.61 12.57
N PRO A 218 -13.11 20.90 12.36
CA PRO A 218 -12.83 21.58 11.08
C PRO A 218 -11.37 21.45 10.63
N SER A 219 -10.44 21.41 11.58
CA SER A 219 -9.00 21.23 11.32
C SER A 219 -8.66 19.91 10.59
N LEU A 220 -9.45 18.86 10.72
CA LEU A 220 -9.23 17.57 10.07
C LEU A 220 -9.11 17.71 8.55
N ARG A 221 -9.98 18.50 7.95
CA ARG A 221 -10.00 18.73 6.50
C ARG A 221 -8.75 19.46 6.02
N LEU A 222 -8.40 20.54 6.71
CA LEU A 222 -7.23 21.34 6.36
C LEU A 222 -5.94 20.53 6.55
N ALA A 223 -5.80 19.83 7.68
CA ALA A 223 -4.66 18.98 7.97
C ALA A 223 -4.45 17.92 6.89
N ASN A 224 -5.52 17.24 6.47
CA ASN A 224 -5.45 16.22 5.43
C ASN A 224 -5.07 16.81 4.07
N ALA A 225 -5.67 17.92 3.67
CA ALA A 225 -5.34 18.61 2.42
C ALA A 225 -3.88 19.07 2.39
N MET A 226 -3.41 19.70 3.47
CA MET A 226 -2.04 20.21 3.60
C MET A 226 -1.00 19.08 3.55
N PHE A 227 -1.26 18.00 4.27
CA PHE A 227 -0.37 16.82 4.25
C PHE A 227 -0.32 16.17 2.86
N SER A 228 -1.46 16.05 2.20
CA SER A 228 -1.56 15.50 0.84
C SER A 228 -0.73 16.32 -0.15
N VAL A 229 -0.89 17.66 -0.14
CA VAL A 229 -0.14 18.55 -1.03
C VAL A 229 1.36 18.50 -0.73
N GLY A 230 1.74 18.54 0.54
CA GLY A 230 3.13 18.63 0.97
C GLY A 230 3.94 17.33 0.83
N THR A 231 3.30 16.17 0.63
CA THR A 231 4.00 14.89 0.76
C THR A 231 3.62 13.80 -0.24
N SER A 232 2.66 14.01 -1.12
CA SER A 232 2.10 12.88 -1.91
C SER A 232 2.02 13.10 -3.41
N GLY A 233 2.46 14.22 -3.95
CA GLY A 233 2.18 14.55 -5.34
C GLY A 233 3.34 14.40 -6.32
N GLY A 234 4.56 14.63 -5.86
CA GLY A 234 5.72 14.81 -6.74
C GLY A 234 5.70 16.16 -7.48
N THR A 235 6.84 16.82 -7.55
CA THR A 235 6.95 18.20 -8.13
C THR A 235 6.56 18.25 -9.59
N LEU A 236 7.03 17.29 -10.41
CA LEU A 236 6.77 17.29 -11.86
C LEU A 236 5.28 17.01 -12.15
N ALA A 237 4.65 16.10 -11.42
CA ALA A 237 3.24 15.79 -11.56
C ALA A 237 2.35 16.98 -11.18
N TYR A 238 2.67 17.68 -10.08
CA TYR A 238 1.94 18.88 -9.71
C TYR A 238 2.14 20.02 -10.71
N GLN A 239 3.36 20.22 -11.23
CA GLN A 239 3.60 21.22 -12.25
C GLN A 239 2.85 20.92 -13.55
N ALA A 240 2.74 19.65 -13.93
CA ALA A 240 1.96 19.24 -15.10
C ALA A 240 0.44 19.42 -14.88
N ALA A 241 -0.07 19.08 -13.69
CA ALA A 241 -1.49 19.17 -13.36
C ALA A 241 -1.96 20.61 -13.11
N ALA A 242 -1.09 21.46 -12.58
CA ALA A 242 -1.41 22.85 -12.17
C ALA A 242 -0.33 23.84 -12.62
N PRO A 243 -0.10 24.00 -13.93
CA PRO A 243 0.92 24.93 -14.45
C PRO A 243 0.58 26.41 -14.27
N THR A 244 -0.62 26.74 -13.79
CA THR A 244 -1.05 28.11 -13.51
C THR A 244 -1.63 28.23 -12.10
N ARG A 245 -1.63 29.46 -11.55
CA ARG A 245 -2.24 29.74 -10.24
C ARG A 245 -3.70 29.27 -10.18
N ALA A 246 -4.50 29.58 -11.20
CA ALA A 246 -5.93 29.21 -11.22
C ALA A 246 -6.14 27.68 -11.16
N LEU A 247 -5.27 26.88 -11.80
CA LEU A 247 -5.33 25.43 -11.72
C LEU A 247 -4.85 24.91 -10.36
N ALA A 248 -3.85 25.57 -9.75
CA ALA A 248 -3.41 25.25 -8.40
C ALA A 248 -4.49 25.53 -7.36
N ASP A 249 -5.17 26.70 -7.45
CA ASP A 249 -6.31 27.05 -6.62
C ASP A 249 -7.42 25.99 -6.74
N LYS A 250 -7.76 25.59 -7.97
CA LYS A 250 -8.75 24.54 -8.24
C LYS A 250 -8.38 23.20 -7.57
N LEU A 251 -7.13 22.77 -7.67
CA LEU A 251 -6.69 21.52 -7.01
C LEU A 251 -6.78 21.58 -5.48
N VAL A 252 -6.52 22.72 -4.88
CA VAL A 252 -6.67 22.92 -3.43
C VAL A 252 -8.15 22.91 -3.06
N ASP A 253 -8.99 23.63 -3.79
CA ASP A 253 -10.43 23.66 -3.56
C ASP A 253 -11.07 22.28 -3.68
N GLU A 254 -10.68 21.47 -4.66
CA GLU A 254 -11.12 20.08 -4.81
C GLU A 254 -10.81 19.25 -3.56
N ARG A 255 -9.61 19.40 -2.97
CA ARG A 255 -9.23 18.68 -1.75
C ARG A 255 -9.98 19.18 -0.52
N LEU A 256 -10.14 20.49 -0.40
CA LEU A 256 -10.86 21.09 0.72
C LEU A 256 -12.37 20.79 0.67
N ASN A 257 -12.93 20.61 -0.52
CA ASN A 257 -14.36 20.30 -0.72
C ASN A 257 -14.66 18.80 -0.85
N ALA A 258 -13.63 17.94 -0.87
CA ALA A 258 -13.84 16.49 -0.89
C ALA A 258 -14.65 16.02 0.33
N ALA A 259 -15.49 15.00 0.13
CA ALA A 259 -16.28 14.42 1.20
C ALA A 259 -15.35 13.90 2.30
N GLN A 260 -15.60 14.32 3.54
CA GLN A 260 -14.87 13.83 4.71
C GLN A 260 -15.49 12.53 5.19
N THR A 261 -14.74 11.43 5.01
CA THR A 261 -15.08 10.11 5.53
C THR A 261 -14.22 9.74 6.74
N ALA A 262 -13.23 10.58 7.06
CA ALA A 262 -12.28 10.35 8.13
C ALA A 262 -12.90 10.71 9.49
N ASP A 263 -12.54 9.92 10.51
CA ASP A 263 -12.76 10.25 11.92
C ASP A 263 -11.47 10.81 12.53
N ALA A 264 -11.58 11.87 13.33
CA ALA A 264 -10.41 12.57 13.87
C ALA A 264 -9.60 11.72 14.85
N ASN A 265 -10.25 10.89 15.68
CA ASN A 265 -9.54 10.01 16.59
C ASN A 265 -8.82 8.88 15.83
N ASP A 266 -9.50 8.22 14.89
CA ASP A 266 -8.89 7.19 14.05
C ASP A 266 -7.67 7.75 13.32
N PHE A 267 -7.77 8.98 12.82
CA PHE A 267 -6.70 9.68 12.12
C PHE A 267 -5.51 9.97 13.04
N ILE A 268 -5.75 10.53 14.23
CA ILE A 268 -4.70 10.81 15.21
C ILE A 268 -3.96 9.53 15.59
N TYR A 269 -4.68 8.48 15.95
CA TYR A 269 -4.09 7.21 16.37
C TYR A 269 -3.24 6.58 15.26
N GLN A 270 -3.73 6.57 14.01
CA GLN A 270 -2.97 6.05 12.88
C GLN A 270 -1.66 6.81 12.62
N TRP A 271 -1.67 8.14 12.72
CA TRP A 271 -0.45 8.92 12.50
C TRP A 271 0.52 8.82 13.67
N GLN A 272 0.02 8.73 14.90
CA GLN A 272 0.85 8.57 16.09
C GLN A 272 1.48 7.19 16.20
N SER A 273 0.85 6.14 15.69
CA SER A 273 1.31 4.75 15.80
C SER A 273 2.72 4.49 15.26
N SER A 274 3.26 5.42 14.48
CA SER A 274 4.62 5.35 13.92
C SER A 274 5.70 6.04 14.76
N ALA A 275 5.37 6.59 15.93
CA ALA A 275 6.26 7.48 16.68
C ALA A 275 7.56 6.78 17.14
N ASP A 276 7.46 5.51 17.49
CA ASP A 276 8.57 4.68 17.98
C ASP A 276 9.12 3.69 16.94
N TYR A 277 8.68 3.83 15.69
CA TYR A 277 9.13 2.96 14.62
C TYR A 277 10.63 3.10 14.35
N ASN A 278 11.36 1.99 14.45
CA ASN A 278 12.73 1.87 14.01
C ASN A 278 13.08 0.39 13.74
N ALA A 279 12.97 -0.04 12.50
CA ALA A 279 13.34 -1.40 12.09
C ALA A 279 14.85 -1.55 11.79
N ALA A 280 15.62 -0.45 11.73
CA ALA A 280 17.04 -0.51 11.40
C ALA A 280 17.85 -1.38 12.36
N LEU A 281 17.48 -1.41 13.64
CA LEU A 281 18.16 -2.18 14.68
C LEU A 281 18.08 -3.72 14.49
N GLY A 282 17.21 -4.21 13.61
CA GLY A 282 16.98 -5.64 13.40
C GLY A 282 17.21 -6.12 11.97
N LEU A 283 17.76 -5.30 11.08
CA LEU A 283 17.93 -5.64 9.65
C LEU A 283 18.81 -6.89 9.45
N ASN A 284 19.82 -7.07 10.26
CA ASN A 284 20.70 -8.24 10.22
C ASN A 284 20.01 -9.58 10.53
N LYS A 285 18.79 -9.54 11.10
CA LYS A 285 17.96 -10.73 11.36
C LYS A 285 17.18 -11.17 10.12
N ILE A 286 16.99 -10.29 9.13
CA ILE A 286 16.25 -10.60 7.91
C ILE A 286 17.05 -11.61 7.08
N GLN A 287 16.41 -12.74 6.79
CA GLN A 287 17.01 -13.84 6.02
C GLN A 287 16.48 -13.89 4.59
N ALA A 288 15.23 -13.53 4.40
CA ALA A 288 14.58 -13.52 3.10
C ALA A 288 15.18 -12.46 2.16
N PRO A 289 15.28 -12.75 0.85
CA PRO A 289 15.59 -11.74 -0.15
C PRO A 289 14.63 -10.56 -0.09
N VAL A 290 15.15 -9.34 -0.31
CA VAL A 290 14.39 -8.08 -0.22
C VAL A 290 14.47 -7.30 -1.53
N LEU A 291 13.34 -6.98 -2.13
CA LEU A 291 13.21 -6.00 -3.20
C LEU A 291 12.59 -4.71 -2.63
N VAL A 292 13.37 -3.67 -2.47
CA VAL A 292 12.86 -2.35 -2.06
C VAL A 292 12.39 -1.58 -3.28
N ILE A 293 11.21 -0.97 -3.22
CA ILE A 293 10.67 -0.16 -4.31
C ILE A 293 10.31 1.24 -3.80
N ASN A 294 11.04 2.24 -4.26
CA ASN A 294 10.77 3.65 -3.91
C ASN A 294 10.74 4.53 -5.16
N SER A 295 10.20 5.72 -5.05
CA SER A 295 10.22 6.74 -6.12
C SER A 295 11.25 7.81 -5.84
N ALA A 296 11.93 8.28 -6.88
CA ALA A 296 12.96 9.32 -6.76
C ALA A 296 12.38 10.69 -6.35
N ASP A 297 11.08 10.89 -6.52
CA ASP A 297 10.34 12.10 -6.13
C ASP A 297 9.52 11.91 -4.86
N ASP A 298 9.81 10.88 -4.04
CA ASP A 298 9.12 10.64 -2.77
C ASP A 298 9.56 11.65 -1.70
N GLU A 299 8.72 12.61 -1.40
CA GLU A 299 8.96 13.66 -0.40
C GLU A 299 9.02 13.13 1.05
N ARG A 300 8.52 11.93 1.31
CA ARG A 300 8.56 11.29 2.64
C ARG A 300 9.80 10.45 2.85
N ASN A 301 10.33 9.86 1.78
CA ASN A 301 11.52 9.01 1.78
C ASN A 301 12.51 9.50 0.72
N PRO A 302 12.99 10.76 0.84
CA PRO A 302 13.81 11.38 -0.18
C PRO A 302 15.15 10.65 -0.35
N PRO A 303 15.47 10.18 -1.58
CA PRO A 303 16.66 9.36 -1.82
C PRO A 303 17.98 10.13 -1.60
N GLU A 304 17.98 11.46 -1.77
CA GLU A 304 19.14 12.31 -1.56
C GLU A 304 19.70 12.26 -0.13
N THR A 305 18.93 11.74 0.83
CA THR A 305 19.43 11.52 2.20
C THR A 305 20.38 10.35 2.33
N GLY A 306 20.42 9.43 1.36
CA GLY A 306 21.24 8.22 1.37
C GLY A 306 20.92 7.23 2.49
N ARG A 307 19.85 7.47 3.29
CA ARG A 307 19.54 6.66 4.48
C ARG A 307 19.09 5.26 4.13
N LEU A 308 18.31 5.10 3.07
CA LEU A 308 17.84 3.79 2.61
C LEU A 308 19.01 2.94 2.12
N GLU A 309 19.84 3.48 1.24
CA GLU A 309 21.00 2.79 0.68
C GLU A 309 22.01 2.40 1.79
N ALA A 310 22.19 3.27 2.79
CA ALA A 310 23.03 2.97 3.96
C ALA A 310 22.47 1.77 4.74
N SER A 311 21.16 1.75 4.99
CA SER A 311 20.49 0.65 5.71
C SER A 311 20.53 -0.66 4.92
N MET A 312 20.42 -0.61 3.60
CA MET A 312 20.46 -1.82 2.76
C MET A 312 21.80 -2.56 2.79
N LYS A 313 22.89 -1.90 3.18
CA LYS A 313 24.21 -2.55 3.35
C LYS A 313 24.23 -3.58 4.48
N GLU A 314 23.29 -3.49 5.42
CA GLU A 314 23.12 -4.46 6.50
C GLU A 314 22.43 -5.76 6.07
N LEU A 315 21.87 -5.79 4.84
CA LEU A 315 21.13 -6.93 4.31
C LEU A 315 22.00 -7.77 3.38
N LYS A 316 21.87 -9.11 3.48
CA LYS A 316 22.65 -10.04 2.66
C LYS A 316 22.17 -10.08 1.20
N HIS A 317 20.85 -10.00 1.00
CA HIS A 317 20.21 -10.19 -0.30
C HIS A 317 19.14 -9.11 -0.49
N ALA A 318 19.57 -7.90 -0.82
CA ALA A 318 18.66 -6.79 -1.05
C ALA A 318 19.02 -6.03 -2.32
N ARG A 319 18.00 -5.58 -3.04
CA ARG A 319 18.14 -4.65 -4.17
C ARG A 319 17.10 -3.55 -4.10
N LEU A 320 17.43 -2.39 -4.67
CA LEU A 320 16.56 -1.23 -4.75
C LEU A 320 16.13 -1.01 -6.20
N LEU A 321 14.83 -0.92 -6.43
CA LEU A 321 14.23 -0.29 -7.59
C LEU A 321 13.84 1.14 -7.20
N LEU A 322 14.63 2.11 -7.65
CA LEU A 322 14.30 3.53 -7.52
C LEU A 322 13.63 3.99 -8.83
N ILE A 323 12.31 4.19 -8.79
CA ILE A 323 11.53 4.64 -9.95
C ILE A 323 11.91 6.10 -10.25
N PRO A 324 12.39 6.41 -11.47
CA PRO A 324 12.76 7.79 -11.83
C PRO A 324 11.59 8.75 -11.76
N ALA A 325 11.85 9.98 -11.30
CA ALA A 325 10.85 11.04 -11.28
C ALA A 325 10.39 11.42 -12.68
N SER A 326 9.08 11.59 -12.86
CA SER A 326 8.47 11.97 -14.14
C SER A 326 7.14 12.71 -13.92
N ALA A 327 6.51 13.20 -14.97
CA ALA A 327 5.16 13.75 -14.90
C ALA A 327 4.08 12.69 -14.58
N ASP A 328 4.38 11.41 -14.80
CA ASP A 328 3.48 10.28 -14.51
C ASP A 328 3.65 9.74 -13.09
N THR A 329 4.78 10.00 -12.42
CA THR A 329 5.00 9.64 -11.02
C THR A 329 4.24 10.58 -10.08
N ARG A 330 3.95 10.12 -8.88
CA ARG A 330 3.14 10.85 -7.89
C ARG A 330 3.83 10.90 -6.53
N GLY A 331 5.14 11.15 -6.52
CA GLY A 331 5.92 11.20 -5.29
C GLY A 331 5.71 9.92 -4.46
N HIS A 332 5.35 10.09 -3.20
CA HIS A 332 5.04 8.97 -2.29
C HIS A 332 3.93 8.03 -2.79
N GLY A 333 3.00 8.54 -3.60
CA GLY A 333 1.91 7.74 -4.17
C GLY A 333 2.30 6.88 -5.36
N THR A 334 3.50 7.00 -5.91
CA THR A 334 3.94 6.27 -7.11
C THR A 334 3.87 4.76 -6.96
N THR A 335 4.20 4.24 -5.78
CA THR A 335 4.19 2.80 -5.49
C THR A 335 2.80 2.17 -5.42
N SER A 336 1.74 2.98 -5.41
CA SER A 336 0.37 2.50 -5.60
C SER A 336 0.02 2.23 -7.08
N ILE A 337 0.93 2.53 -8.01
CA ILE A 337 0.75 2.37 -9.46
C ILE A 337 1.71 1.29 -9.95
N ALA A 338 1.25 0.05 -9.95
CA ALA A 338 2.10 -1.13 -10.14
C ALA A 338 2.73 -1.24 -11.54
N LYS A 339 2.20 -0.56 -12.55
CA LYS A 339 2.82 -0.52 -13.89
C LYS A 339 4.30 -0.10 -13.88
N PHE A 340 4.73 0.69 -12.89
CA PHE A 340 6.11 1.14 -12.78
C PHE A 340 7.10 0.06 -12.32
N TYR A 341 6.60 -1.03 -11.73
CA TYR A 341 7.47 -2.05 -11.14
C TYR A 341 6.98 -3.49 -11.34
N SER A 342 5.83 -3.72 -11.97
CA SER A 342 5.27 -5.06 -12.17
C SER A 342 6.25 -6.03 -12.84
N LYS A 343 7.02 -5.56 -13.82
CA LYS A 343 8.07 -6.37 -14.48
C LYS A 343 9.17 -6.79 -13.52
N GLU A 344 9.71 -5.85 -12.75
CA GLU A 344 10.79 -6.11 -11.79
C GLU A 344 10.31 -7.03 -10.65
N LEU A 345 9.08 -6.81 -10.17
CA LEU A 345 8.45 -7.69 -9.20
C LEU A 345 8.30 -9.11 -9.73
N GLY A 346 7.87 -9.27 -10.99
CA GLY A 346 7.76 -10.57 -11.64
C GLY A 346 9.09 -11.31 -11.75
N GLN A 347 10.16 -10.61 -12.10
CA GLN A 347 11.53 -11.16 -12.12
C GLN A 347 11.97 -11.60 -10.72
N PHE A 348 11.75 -10.76 -9.72
CA PHE A 348 12.07 -11.06 -8.33
C PHE A 348 11.31 -12.30 -7.81
N MET A 349 10.03 -12.43 -8.14
CA MET A 349 9.23 -13.61 -7.79
C MET A 349 9.80 -14.89 -8.39
N GLN A 350 10.24 -14.87 -9.66
CA GLN A 350 10.85 -16.03 -10.33
C GLN A 350 12.22 -16.39 -9.74
N GLU A 351 13.06 -15.41 -9.43
CA GLU A 351 14.38 -15.61 -8.84
C GLU A 351 14.28 -16.25 -7.45
N THR A 352 13.37 -15.76 -6.62
CA THR A 352 13.16 -16.27 -5.26
C THR A 352 12.44 -17.62 -5.20
N GLU A 353 11.81 -18.06 -6.28
CA GLU A 353 11.25 -19.41 -6.42
C GLU A 353 12.35 -20.45 -6.74
N LYS A 354 13.31 -20.09 -7.60
CA LYS A 354 14.41 -20.97 -7.98
C LYS A 354 15.46 -21.19 -6.87
N ALA A 355 15.50 -20.29 -5.88
CA ALA A 355 16.42 -20.36 -4.76
C ALA A 355 15.96 -21.31 -3.63
N ARG A 356 14.79 -21.92 -3.76
CA ARG A 356 14.25 -22.97 -2.89
C ARG A 356 14.76 -24.34 -3.34
#